data_e69537c81a13e99022bb3bfe34704718
#
_entry.id   e69537c81a13e99022bb3bfe34704718
#
_cell.length_a   1.000
_cell.length_b   1.000
_cell.length_c   1.000
_cell.angle_alpha   90.00
_cell.angle_beta   90.00
_cell.angle_gamma   90.00
#
_symmetry.space_group_name_H-M   'P 1'
#
loop_
_entity.id
_entity.type
_entity.pdbx_description
1 polymer ?
#
loop_
_entity_poly.entity_id
_entity_poly.type
_entity_poly.pdbx_seq_one_letter_code
_entity_poly.pdbx_strand_id
1 'polypeptide(L)'
;MLLLRHGGKVEARDVHGVTPLGIAAEFGHADVLEILIEHGGDVNAQATNGDTVLYDAAGSGNLDCVELLLQRGASPNVASLAFQLPIHRAAYQGHYLVLKTLIPLTTKRAIRLSGMSPVHSAADGGHASCLELLIQKGFDVNSPLGAHISDNYDDMRKTALFFTVSNGDVTCTQQLLEAGAGPDLDPLRCLLVAVRAGHYELVRLLLAYGANVNCFFTVVSDTMFPTALQYCLKDQSMLRMLLSNGYHGDSLCVVL
;
A
#
# COMPACT_ATOMS: atom_id res chain seq x y z
N MET A 1 33.31 -11.67 10.62
CA MET A 1 34.20 -12.41 11.56
C MET A 1 35.44 -11.62 11.99
N LEU A 2 36.27 -11.08 11.10
CA LEU A 2 37.49 -10.33 11.51
C LEU A 2 37.19 -9.14 12.44
N LEU A 3 36.21 -8.30 12.12
CA LEU A 3 35.85 -7.12 12.89
C LEU A 3 35.38 -7.47 14.32
N LEU A 4 34.55 -8.50 14.47
CA LEU A 4 34.06 -8.95 15.79
C LEU A 4 35.18 -9.49 16.65
N ARG A 5 36.13 -10.25 16.05
CA ARG A 5 37.34 -10.74 16.76
C ARG A 5 38.27 -9.64 17.24
N HIS A 6 38.20 -8.44 16.60
CA HIS A 6 39.00 -7.27 16.96
C HIS A 6 38.23 -6.25 17.77
N GLY A 7 37.12 -6.63 18.41
CA GLY A 7 36.35 -5.78 19.31
C GLY A 7 35.30 -4.88 18.64
N GLY A 8 34.91 -5.22 17.40
CA GLY A 8 33.78 -4.56 16.75
C GLY A 8 32.49 -4.75 17.56
N LYS A 9 31.75 -3.68 17.78
CA LYS A 9 30.49 -3.73 18.55
C LYS A 9 29.36 -4.21 17.65
N VAL A 10 28.71 -5.32 18.02
CA VAL A 10 27.55 -5.89 17.31
C VAL A 10 26.37 -4.92 17.30
N GLU A 11 26.18 -4.16 18.37
CA GLU A 11 25.13 -3.17 18.56
C GLU A 11 25.58 -1.74 18.24
N ALA A 12 26.62 -1.56 17.40
CA ALA A 12 26.96 -0.24 16.90
C ALA A 12 25.76 0.34 16.13
N ARG A 13 25.54 1.65 16.24
CA ARG A 13 24.45 2.32 15.51
C ARG A 13 25.03 3.42 14.65
N ASP A 14 24.51 3.52 13.44
CA ASP A 14 24.82 4.63 12.54
C ASP A 14 24.06 5.92 12.93
N VAL A 15 24.17 6.97 12.11
CA VAL A 15 23.48 8.26 12.33
C VAL A 15 21.95 8.15 12.30
N HIS A 16 21.41 7.09 11.71
CA HIS A 16 19.98 6.78 11.64
C HIS A 16 19.56 5.76 12.70
N GLY A 17 20.46 5.37 13.59
CA GLY A 17 20.21 4.38 14.63
C GLY A 17 20.14 2.93 14.10
N VAL A 18 20.51 2.69 12.85
CA VAL A 18 20.49 1.35 12.24
C VAL A 18 21.67 0.56 12.78
N THR A 19 21.40 -0.71 13.16
CA THR A 19 22.43 -1.66 13.63
C THR A 19 23.03 -2.44 12.45
N PRO A 20 24.23 -3.06 12.62
CA PRO A 20 24.77 -3.98 11.62
C PRO A 20 23.80 -5.10 11.23
N LEU A 21 22.98 -5.55 12.19
CA LEU A 21 21.92 -6.53 11.95
C LEU A 21 20.82 -5.98 11.03
N GLY A 22 20.38 -4.72 11.24
CA GLY A 22 19.43 -4.04 10.37
C GLY A 22 19.96 -3.88 8.95
N ILE A 23 21.23 -3.47 8.80
CA ILE A 23 21.89 -3.37 7.48
C ILE A 23 21.96 -4.73 6.79
N ALA A 24 22.36 -5.80 7.50
CA ALA A 24 22.40 -7.14 6.92
C ALA A 24 21.02 -7.63 6.48
N ALA A 25 19.98 -7.28 7.23
CA ALA A 25 18.58 -7.58 6.90
C ALA A 25 18.10 -6.81 5.66
N GLU A 26 18.38 -5.52 5.57
CA GLU A 26 18.01 -4.66 4.45
C GLU A 26 18.60 -5.14 3.12
N PHE A 27 19.84 -5.61 3.15
CA PHE A 27 20.51 -6.14 1.96
C PHE A 27 20.36 -7.66 1.76
N GLY A 28 19.59 -8.35 2.61
CA GLY A 28 19.28 -9.77 2.46
C GLY A 28 20.47 -10.70 2.68
N HIS A 29 21.44 -10.33 3.51
CA HIS A 29 22.62 -11.12 3.80
C HIS A 29 22.37 -12.10 4.98
N ALA A 30 21.71 -13.23 4.71
CA ALA A 30 21.28 -14.18 5.73
C ALA A 30 22.45 -14.80 6.55
N ASP A 31 23.55 -15.09 5.91
CA ASP A 31 24.77 -15.62 6.55
C ASP A 31 25.40 -14.60 7.52
N VAL A 32 25.44 -13.33 7.13
CA VAL A 32 25.91 -12.24 8.01
C VAL A 32 24.94 -12.01 9.16
N LEU A 33 23.64 -12.06 8.86
CA LEU A 33 22.56 -11.93 9.83
C LEU A 33 22.70 -13.00 10.94
N GLU A 34 22.89 -14.27 10.55
CA GLU A 34 23.06 -15.37 11.48
C GLU A 34 24.27 -15.17 12.40
N ILE A 35 25.43 -14.80 11.82
CA ILE A 35 26.63 -14.51 12.59
C ILE A 35 26.41 -13.38 13.61
N LEU A 36 25.73 -12.30 13.20
CA LEU A 36 25.47 -11.17 14.10
C LEU A 36 24.54 -11.56 15.25
N ILE A 37 23.51 -12.37 14.99
CA ILE A 37 22.60 -12.89 16.01
C ILE A 37 23.35 -13.80 17.00
N GLU A 38 24.22 -14.70 16.53
CA GLU A 38 25.05 -15.58 17.38
C GLU A 38 26.00 -14.80 18.31
N HIS A 39 26.37 -13.57 17.90
CA HIS A 39 27.21 -12.69 18.70
C HIS A 39 26.41 -11.69 19.54
N GLY A 40 25.10 -11.92 19.69
CA GLY A 40 24.24 -11.16 20.60
C GLY A 40 23.57 -9.92 19.98
N GLY A 41 23.44 -9.87 18.65
CA GLY A 41 22.65 -8.85 17.95
C GLY A 41 21.17 -8.92 18.33
N ASP A 42 20.57 -7.77 18.67
CA ASP A 42 19.16 -7.68 19.05
C ASP A 42 18.27 -7.75 17.81
N VAL A 43 17.56 -8.87 17.65
CA VAL A 43 16.62 -9.11 16.52
C VAL A 43 15.40 -8.19 16.53
N ASN A 44 15.14 -7.51 17.65
CA ASN A 44 14.05 -6.53 17.80
C ASN A 44 14.57 -5.09 17.85
N ALA A 45 15.83 -4.86 17.51
CA ALA A 45 16.37 -3.51 17.42
C ALA A 45 15.53 -2.65 16.46
N GLN A 46 15.35 -1.38 16.82
CA GLN A 46 14.68 -0.39 15.98
C GLN A 46 15.64 0.74 15.63
N ALA A 47 15.56 1.22 14.39
CA ALA A 47 16.19 2.45 13.95
C ALA A 47 15.48 3.69 14.52
N THR A 48 16.00 4.89 14.28
CA THR A 48 15.40 6.15 14.78
C THR A 48 14.01 6.44 14.21
N ASN A 49 13.71 5.95 13.02
CA ASN A 49 12.37 6.02 12.40
C ASN A 49 11.42 4.90 12.89
N GLY A 50 11.87 4.07 13.83
CA GLY A 50 11.11 2.95 14.38
C GLY A 50 11.08 1.70 13.51
N ASP A 51 11.75 1.65 12.36
CA ASP A 51 11.84 0.46 11.53
C ASP A 51 12.55 -0.65 12.31
N THR A 52 11.99 -1.84 12.28
CA THR A 52 12.55 -3.04 12.91
C THR A 52 13.45 -3.79 11.93
N VAL A 53 14.39 -4.59 12.45
CA VAL A 53 15.20 -5.49 11.61
C VAL A 53 14.33 -6.38 10.72
N LEU A 54 13.17 -6.84 11.23
CA LEU A 54 12.23 -7.66 10.44
C LEU A 54 11.52 -6.83 9.35
N TYR A 55 11.29 -5.52 9.57
CA TYR A 55 10.76 -4.62 8.55
C TYR A 55 11.75 -4.46 7.39
N ASP A 56 13.04 -4.29 7.70
CA ASP A 56 14.12 -4.20 6.72
C ASP A 56 14.27 -5.51 5.93
N ALA A 57 14.28 -6.66 6.62
CA ALA A 57 14.29 -7.98 6.00
C ALA A 57 13.09 -8.22 5.09
N ALA A 58 11.89 -7.76 5.50
CA ALA A 58 10.69 -7.85 4.68
C ALA A 58 10.80 -7.01 3.40
N GLY A 59 11.52 -5.89 3.46
CA GLY A 59 11.81 -5.02 2.32
C GLY A 59 12.84 -5.58 1.35
N SER A 60 13.79 -6.39 1.83
CA SER A 60 14.79 -7.06 0.98
C SER A 60 14.22 -8.20 0.15
N GLY A 61 13.10 -8.79 0.59
CA GLY A 61 12.50 -9.96 -0.05
C GLY A 61 13.22 -11.29 0.19
N ASN A 62 14.30 -11.27 0.97
CA ASN A 62 15.03 -12.49 1.28
C ASN A 62 14.29 -13.31 2.35
N LEU A 63 13.71 -14.43 1.93
CA LEU A 63 12.92 -15.29 2.81
C LEU A 63 13.75 -15.89 3.95
N ASP A 64 15.00 -16.27 3.68
CA ASP A 64 15.87 -16.88 4.70
C ASP A 64 16.16 -15.90 5.84
N CYS A 65 16.37 -14.61 5.52
CA CYS A 65 16.51 -13.54 6.53
C CYS A 65 15.25 -13.42 7.38
N VAL A 66 14.08 -13.38 6.74
CA VAL A 66 12.79 -13.24 7.44
C VAL A 66 12.53 -14.46 8.34
N GLU A 67 12.71 -15.67 7.83
CA GLU A 67 12.50 -16.90 8.60
C GLU A 67 13.48 -17.01 9.77
N LEU A 68 14.75 -16.70 9.55
CA LEU A 68 15.77 -16.69 10.61
C LEU A 68 15.38 -15.70 11.73
N LEU A 69 15.00 -14.47 11.40
CA LEU A 69 14.59 -13.47 12.38
C LEU A 69 13.36 -13.92 13.17
N LEU A 70 12.35 -14.48 12.50
CA LEU A 70 11.15 -14.99 13.14
C LEU A 70 11.47 -16.17 14.09
N GLN A 71 12.33 -17.10 13.68
CA GLN A 71 12.80 -18.21 14.52
C GLN A 71 13.57 -17.73 15.76
N ARG A 72 14.25 -16.60 15.67
CA ARG A 72 15.01 -15.99 16.77
C ARG A 72 14.17 -15.00 17.59
N GLY A 73 12.84 -14.93 17.35
CA GLY A 73 11.89 -14.17 18.15
C GLY A 73 11.67 -12.74 17.74
N ALA A 74 12.01 -12.37 16.51
CA ALA A 74 11.61 -11.06 15.95
C ALA A 74 10.09 -10.95 15.85
N SER A 75 9.54 -9.81 16.31
CA SER A 75 8.09 -9.59 16.31
C SER A 75 7.60 -9.00 14.99
N PRO A 76 6.64 -9.63 14.28
CA PRO A 76 6.02 -9.06 13.09
C PRO A 76 4.95 -8.00 13.40
N ASN A 77 4.69 -7.73 14.68
CA ASN A 77 3.59 -6.88 15.15
C ASN A 77 4.05 -5.50 15.67
N VAL A 78 5.30 -5.17 15.50
CA VAL A 78 5.87 -3.86 15.87
C VAL A 78 5.85 -2.96 14.64
N ALA A 79 5.18 -1.81 14.77
CA ALA A 79 5.11 -0.82 13.71
C ALA A 79 6.24 0.22 13.84
N SER A 80 6.67 0.76 12.71
CA SER A 80 7.54 1.94 12.64
C SER A 80 6.82 3.21 13.13
N LEU A 81 7.53 4.34 13.22
CA LEU A 81 6.91 5.63 13.53
C LEU A 81 5.93 6.10 12.44
N ALA A 82 6.06 5.58 11.22
CA ALA A 82 5.10 5.78 10.13
C ALA A 82 3.94 4.76 10.16
N PHE A 83 3.75 4.05 11.29
CA PHE A 83 2.72 3.02 11.47
C PHE A 83 2.82 1.81 10.51
N GLN A 84 3.97 1.60 9.86
CA GLN A 84 4.19 0.52 8.93
C GLN A 84 4.67 -0.75 9.65
N LEU A 85 4.04 -1.88 9.32
CA LEU A 85 4.43 -3.22 9.78
C LEU A 85 5.27 -3.93 8.71
N PRO A 86 6.06 -4.97 9.06
CA PRO A 86 6.78 -5.79 8.08
C PRO A 86 5.90 -6.33 6.95
N ILE A 87 4.64 -6.69 7.24
CA ILE A 87 3.68 -7.16 6.23
C ILE A 87 3.35 -6.10 5.18
N HIS A 88 3.28 -4.81 5.56
CA HIS A 88 3.04 -3.71 4.63
C HIS A 88 4.23 -3.54 3.69
N ARG A 89 5.45 -3.63 4.23
CA ARG A 89 6.68 -3.51 3.43
C ARG A 89 6.80 -4.63 2.41
N ALA A 90 6.55 -5.89 2.83
CA ALA A 90 6.54 -7.04 1.94
C ALA A 90 5.48 -6.91 0.82
N ALA A 91 4.28 -6.43 1.15
CA ALA A 91 3.20 -6.22 0.20
C ALA A 91 3.51 -5.12 -0.81
N TYR A 92 4.07 -3.98 -0.33
CA TYR A 92 4.45 -2.83 -1.17
C TYR A 92 5.59 -3.15 -2.13
N GLN A 93 6.55 -3.98 -1.71
CA GLN A 93 7.69 -4.39 -2.54
C GLN A 93 7.41 -5.63 -3.41
N GLY A 94 6.23 -6.25 -3.29
CA GLY A 94 5.85 -7.40 -4.09
C GLY A 94 6.49 -8.73 -3.68
N HIS A 95 6.98 -8.83 -2.46
CA HIS A 95 7.68 -10.02 -1.99
C HIS A 95 6.69 -11.11 -1.55
N TYR A 96 6.14 -11.83 -2.53
CA TYR A 96 5.07 -12.82 -2.35
C TYR A 96 5.35 -13.86 -1.27
N LEU A 97 6.54 -14.49 -1.27
CA LEU A 97 6.89 -15.54 -0.28
C LEU A 97 7.00 -14.98 1.12
N VAL A 98 7.63 -13.83 1.28
CA VAL A 98 7.73 -13.11 2.55
C VAL A 98 6.35 -12.70 3.06
N LEU A 99 5.52 -12.14 2.19
CA LEU A 99 4.13 -11.78 2.52
C LEU A 99 3.34 -13.01 3.00
N LYS A 100 3.45 -14.13 2.28
CA LYS A 100 2.80 -15.39 2.63
C LYS A 100 3.22 -15.90 4.01
N THR A 101 4.49 -15.77 4.37
CA THR A 101 5.04 -16.14 5.69
C THR A 101 4.54 -15.20 6.79
N LEU A 102 4.45 -13.89 6.53
CA LEU A 102 4.06 -12.90 7.54
C LEU A 102 2.54 -12.88 7.82
N ILE A 103 1.69 -13.22 6.85
CA ILE A 103 0.21 -13.19 7.00
C ILE A 103 -0.26 -13.93 8.26
N PRO A 104 0.09 -15.20 8.53
CA PRO A 104 -0.41 -15.94 9.70
C PRO A 104 0.15 -15.42 11.03
N LEU A 105 1.26 -14.68 11.01
CA LEU A 105 1.98 -14.22 12.19
C LEU A 105 1.63 -12.77 12.58
N THR A 106 1.09 -12.00 11.62
CA THR A 106 0.69 -10.63 11.86
C THR A 106 -0.73 -10.57 12.39
N THR A 107 -0.92 -10.01 13.58
CA THR A 107 -2.23 -9.97 14.22
C THR A 107 -3.15 -8.95 13.58
N LYS A 108 -4.45 -9.27 13.51
CA LYS A 108 -5.49 -8.32 13.07
C LYS A 108 -5.50 -7.03 13.91
N ARG A 109 -5.12 -7.13 15.20
CA ARG A 109 -4.99 -5.97 16.07
C ARG A 109 -3.87 -5.03 15.62
N ALA A 110 -2.68 -5.57 15.28
CA ALA A 110 -1.55 -4.77 14.80
C ALA A 110 -1.90 -4.05 13.49
N ILE A 111 -2.52 -4.75 12.54
CA ILE A 111 -2.97 -4.18 11.27
C ILE A 111 -4.01 -3.07 11.52
N ARG A 112 -4.97 -3.28 12.40
CA ARG A 112 -5.96 -2.23 12.72
C ARG A 112 -5.33 -1.00 13.38
N LEU A 113 -4.36 -1.19 14.28
CA LEU A 113 -3.65 -0.09 14.95
C LEU A 113 -2.74 0.67 13.99
N SER A 114 -2.19 0.00 12.97
CA SER A 114 -1.41 0.69 11.92
C SER A 114 -2.28 1.63 11.06
N GLY A 115 -3.60 1.45 11.05
CA GLY A 115 -4.52 2.25 10.25
C GLY A 115 -4.47 1.99 8.75
N MET A 116 -3.73 0.96 8.32
CA MET A 116 -3.58 0.58 6.92
C MET A 116 -3.72 -0.94 6.77
N SER A 117 -4.47 -1.39 5.77
CA SER A 117 -4.48 -2.80 5.38
C SER A 117 -3.29 -3.10 4.44
N PRO A 118 -2.68 -4.29 4.49
CA PRO A 118 -1.69 -4.71 3.51
C PRO A 118 -2.20 -4.67 2.06
N VAL A 119 -3.53 -4.68 1.87
CA VAL A 119 -4.17 -4.51 0.55
C VAL A 119 -3.85 -3.15 -0.07
N HIS A 120 -3.84 -2.07 0.74
CA HIS A 120 -3.42 -0.74 0.26
C HIS A 120 -1.97 -0.75 -0.18
N SER A 121 -1.09 -1.40 0.59
CA SER A 121 0.34 -1.48 0.26
C SER A 121 0.59 -2.26 -1.03
N ALA A 122 -0.09 -3.40 -1.24
CA ALA A 122 0.01 -4.17 -2.48
C ALA A 122 -0.56 -3.41 -3.68
N ALA A 123 -1.67 -2.67 -3.48
CA ALA A 123 -2.30 -1.84 -4.49
C ALA A 123 -1.42 -0.64 -4.88
N ASP A 124 -0.81 0.02 -3.91
CA ASP A 124 0.10 1.16 -4.13
C ASP A 124 1.40 0.73 -4.82
N GLY A 125 1.93 -0.44 -4.45
CA GLY A 125 3.11 -1.04 -5.08
C GLY A 125 2.85 -1.65 -6.47
N GLY A 126 1.58 -1.83 -6.89
CA GLY A 126 1.24 -2.43 -8.19
C GLY A 126 1.51 -3.94 -8.27
N HIS A 127 1.44 -4.65 -7.15
CA HIS A 127 1.82 -6.05 -7.07
C HIS A 127 0.61 -7.00 -7.08
N ALA A 128 0.12 -7.33 -8.28
CA ALA A 128 -1.07 -8.15 -8.52
C ALA A 128 -1.06 -9.51 -7.81
N SER A 129 0.08 -10.21 -7.78
CA SER A 129 0.21 -11.51 -7.11
C SER A 129 0.08 -11.41 -5.58
N CYS A 130 0.63 -10.34 -4.98
CA CYS A 130 0.49 -10.08 -3.56
C CYS A 130 -0.95 -9.67 -3.21
N LEU A 131 -1.57 -8.87 -4.07
CA LEU A 131 -2.96 -8.45 -3.93
C LEU A 131 -3.90 -9.66 -3.97
N GLU A 132 -3.72 -10.54 -4.96
CA GLU A 132 -4.49 -11.79 -5.08
C GLU A 132 -4.34 -12.67 -3.82
N LEU A 133 -3.11 -12.83 -3.31
CA LEU A 133 -2.87 -13.58 -2.08
C LEU A 133 -3.65 -12.99 -0.90
N LEU A 134 -3.62 -11.68 -0.73
CA LEU A 134 -4.33 -11.00 0.37
C LEU A 134 -5.85 -11.18 0.26
N ILE A 135 -6.40 -11.06 -0.96
CA ILE A 135 -7.82 -11.30 -1.24
C ILE A 135 -8.19 -12.76 -0.89
N GLN A 136 -7.40 -13.75 -1.34
CA GLN A 136 -7.60 -15.16 -1.03
C GLN A 136 -7.53 -15.46 0.48
N LYS A 137 -6.73 -14.69 1.23
CA LYS A 137 -6.64 -14.80 2.71
C LYS A 137 -7.73 -14.05 3.45
N GLY A 138 -8.69 -13.45 2.72
CA GLY A 138 -9.86 -12.81 3.29
C GLY A 138 -9.60 -11.41 3.88
N PHE A 139 -8.60 -10.72 3.40
CA PHE A 139 -8.46 -9.30 3.72
C PHE A 139 -9.56 -8.49 3.04
N ASP A 140 -10.15 -7.56 3.77
CA ASP A 140 -11.22 -6.71 3.26
C ASP A 140 -10.65 -5.67 2.28
N VAL A 141 -11.10 -5.74 1.01
CA VAL A 141 -10.71 -4.84 -0.07
C VAL A 141 -11.31 -3.43 0.07
N ASN A 142 -12.34 -3.29 0.91
CA ASN A 142 -13.04 -2.04 1.18
C ASN A 142 -12.60 -1.36 2.48
N SER A 143 -11.62 -1.93 3.19
CA SER A 143 -11.07 -1.31 4.40
C SER A 143 -10.57 0.10 4.09
N PRO A 144 -11.04 1.15 4.77
CA PRO A 144 -10.52 2.49 4.57
C PRO A 144 -9.19 2.69 5.30
N LEU A 145 -8.38 3.63 4.83
CA LEU A 145 -7.25 4.14 5.60
C LEU A 145 -7.74 4.79 6.90
N GLY A 146 -7.02 4.59 7.99
CA GLY A 146 -7.22 5.33 9.23
C GLY A 146 -6.94 6.83 9.04
N ALA A 147 -7.63 7.69 9.80
CA ALA A 147 -7.48 9.13 9.68
C ALA A 147 -6.02 9.59 9.83
N HIS A 148 -5.29 9.04 10.82
CA HIS A 148 -3.88 9.36 11.06
C HIS A 148 -2.93 8.95 9.93
N ILE A 149 -3.38 8.09 9.00
CA ILE A 149 -2.63 7.73 7.78
C ILE A 149 -3.09 8.61 6.62
N SER A 150 -4.41 8.76 6.41
CA SER A 150 -4.94 9.55 5.29
C SER A 150 -4.55 11.02 5.37
N ASP A 151 -4.40 11.56 6.58
CA ASP A 151 -3.97 12.95 6.79
C ASP A 151 -2.54 13.23 6.28
N ASN A 152 -1.69 12.19 6.14
CA ASN A 152 -0.34 12.32 5.60
C ASN A 152 -0.30 12.50 4.08
N TYR A 153 -1.40 12.21 3.38
CA TYR A 153 -1.45 12.30 1.91
C TYR A 153 -1.90 13.67 1.38
N ASP A 154 -2.25 14.63 2.24
CA ASP A 154 -2.80 15.94 1.88
C ASP A 154 -4.01 15.88 0.92
N ASP A 155 -4.56 14.71 0.72
CA ASP A 155 -5.79 14.47 -0.02
C ASP A 155 -6.70 13.53 0.79
N MET A 156 -7.89 13.28 0.29
CA MET A 156 -8.88 12.48 1.02
C MET A 156 -8.90 11.02 0.60
N ARG A 157 -7.82 10.50 -0.02
CA ARG A 157 -7.76 9.09 -0.44
C ARG A 157 -7.94 8.14 0.74
N LYS A 158 -8.73 7.09 0.54
CA LYS A 158 -9.04 6.14 1.63
C LYS A 158 -9.03 4.69 1.22
N THR A 159 -9.17 4.36 -0.06
CA THR A 159 -9.37 2.98 -0.49
C THR A 159 -8.20 2.43 -1.30
N ALA A 160 -8.01 1.10 -1.23
CA ALA A 160 -7.01 0.43 -2.05
C ALA A 160 -7.29 0.62 -3.56
N LEU A 161 -8.58 0.70 -3.94
CA LEU A 161 -8.97 0.94 -5.33
C LEU A 161 -8.48 2.29 -5.85
N PHE A 162 -8.46 3.33 -5.00
CA PHE A 162 -7.92 4.63 -5.40
C PHE A 162 -6.45 4.54 -5.80
N PHE A 163 -5.63 3.81 -5.05
CA PHE A 163 -4.21 3.66 -5.35
C PHE A 163 -3.99 3.00 -6.71
N THR A 164 -4.69 1.91 -7.01
CA THR A 164 -4.54 1.23 -8.32
C THR A 164 -4.99 2.11 -9.48
N VAL A 165 -6.09 2.84 -9.32
CA VAL A 165 -6.61 3.76 -10.35
C VAL A 165 -5.68 4.96 -10.54
N SER A 166 -5.16 5.53 -9.46
CA SER A 166 -4.22 6.65 -9.50
C SER A 166 -2.90 6.29 -10.18
N ASN A 167 -2.46 5.03 -9.98
CA ASN A 167 -1.25 4.49 -10.60
C ASN A 167 -1.47 4.03 -12.05
N GLY A 168 -2.73 4.01 -12.53
CA GLY A 168 -3.04 3.52 -13.88
C GLY A 168 -2.99 2.00 -14.02
N ASP A 169 -3.01 1.27 -12.90
CA ASP A 169 -2.88 -0.20 -12.88
C ASP A 169 -4.22 -0.89 -13.14
N VAL A 170 -4.43 -1.29 -14.38
CA VAL A 170 -5.65 -1.99 -14.83
C VAL A 170 -5.79 -3.35 -14.16
N THR A 171 -4.69 -4.09 -14.03
CA THR A 171 -4.70 -5.47 -13.50
C THR A 171 -5.11 -5.50 -12.03
N CYS A 172 -4.46 -4.71 -11.18
CA CYS A 172 -4.81 -4.62 -9.78
C CYS A 172 -6.21 -4.01 -9.58
N THR A 173 -6.60 -3.03 -10.41
CA THR A 173 -7.95 -2.44 -10.37
C THR A 173 -9.01 -3.51 -10.66
N GLN A 174 -8.80 -4.32 -11.70
CA GLN A 174 -9.72 -5.41 -12.05
C GLN A 174 -9.84 -6.42 -10.91
N GLN A 175 -8.73 -6.87 -10.35
CA GLN A 175 -8.73 -7.82 -9.21
C GLN A 175 -9.51 -7.29 -8.01
N LEU A 176 -9.34 -6.01 -7.65
CA LEU A 176 -10.08 -5.40 -6.55
C LEU A 176 -11.58 -5.33 -6.83
N LEU A 177 -11.97 -4.92 -8.04
CA LEU A 177 -13.39 -4.85 -8.44
C LEU A 177 -14.04 -6.24 -8.48
N GLU A 178 -13.35 -7.25 -9.02
CA GLU A 178 -13.80 -8.65 -9.00
C GLU A 178 -13.97 -9.20 -7.58
N ALA A 179 -13.13 -8.74 -6.65
CA ALA A 179 -13.23 -9.07 -5.23
C ALA A 179 -14.27 -8.24 -4.46
N GLY A 180 -15.03 -7.37 -5.14
CA GLY A 180 -16.11 -6.58 -4.55
C GLY A 180 -15.69 -5.22 -4.00
N ALA A 181 -14.58 -4.65 -4.49
CA ALA A 181 -14.26 -3.26 -4.17
C ALA A 181 -15.31 -2.31 -4.74
N GLY A 182 -15.84 -1.43 -3.88
CA GLY A 182 -16.85 -0.45 -4.28
C GLY A 182 -16.22 0.72 -5.05
N PRO A 183 -16.62 0.95 -6.32
CA PRO A 183 -15.98 1.97 -7.16
C PRO A 183 -16.22 3.41 -6.69
N ASP A 184 -17.26 3.63 -5.87
CA ASP A 184 -17.68 4.96 -5.39
C ASP A 184 -17.38 5.19 -3.91
N LEU A 185 -16.69 4.26 -3.24
CA LEU A 185 -16.39 4.37 -1.80
C LEU A 185 -15.33 5.43 -1.50
N ASP A 186 -14.41 5.67 -2.43
CA ASP A 186 -13.38 6.68 -2.21
C ASP A 186 -13.94 8.10 -2.37
N PRO A 187 -13.66 9.02 -1.42
CA PRO A 187 -14.09 10.41 -1.52
C PRO A 187 -13.62 11.12 -2.79
N LEU A 188 -12.44 10.71 -3.31
CA LEU A 188 -11.85 11.27 -4.53
C LEU A 188 -12.44 10.70 -5.83
N ARG A 189 -13.46 9.83 -5.72
CA ARG A 189 -14.19 9.32 -6.90
C ARG A 189 -13.26 8.73 -7.96
N CYS A 190 -12.93 7.46 -7.85
CA CYS A 190 -12.01 6.74 -8.75
C CYS A 190 -12.31 6.97 -10.24
N LEU A 191 -13.60 7.06 -10.61
CA LEU A 191 -13.98 7.34 -12.00
C LEU A 191 -13.46 8.72 -12.47
N LEU A 192 -13.57 9.76 -11.66
CA LEU A 192 -13.09 11.10 -12.04
C LEU A 192 -11.56 11.13 -12.15
N VAL A 193 -10.86 10.39 -11.29
CA VAL A 193 -9.38 10.24 -11.36
C VAL A 193 -8.99 9.59 -12.69
N ALA A 194 -9.65 8.49 -13.07
CA ALA A 194 -9.38 7.79 -14.32
C ALA A 194 -9.70 8.66 -15.56
N VAL A 195 -10.82 9.39 -15.54
CA VAL A 195 -11.22 10.30 -16.62
C VAL A 195 -10.22 11.45 -16.77
N ARG A 196 -9.83 12.08 -15.65
CA ARG A 196 -8.84 13.17 -15.65
C ARG A 196 -7.50 12.72 -16.21
N ALA A 197 -7.08 11.50 -15.91
CA ALA A 197 -5.83 10.92 -16.39
C ALA A 197 -5.92 10.41 -17.84
N GLY A 198 -7.13 10.37 -18.45
CA GLY A 198 -7.34 9.86 -19.80
C GLY A 198 -7.20 8.34 -19.91
N HIS A 199 -7.35 7.60 -18.82
CA HIS A 199 -7.23 6.13 -18.81
C HIS A 199 -8.53 5.45 -19.24
N TYR A 200 -8.76 5.30 -20.54
CA TYR A 200 -9.97 4.73 -21.12
C TYR A 200 -10.32 3.33 -20.60
N GLU A 201 -9.31 2.49 -20.42
CA GLU A 201 -9.51 1.11 -19.98
C GLU A 201 -10.01 1.08 -18.52
N LEU A 202 -9.42 1.88 -17.65
CA LEU A 202 -9.89 2.03 -16.27
C LEU A 202 -11.30 2.62 -16.20
N VAL A 203 -11.61 3.61 -17.04
CA VAL A 203 -12.96 4.19 -17.10
C VAL A 203 -13.98 3.13 -17.51
N ARG A 204 -13.70 2.33 -18.56
CA ARG A 204 -14.57 1.21 -18.95
C ARG A 204 -14.77 0.21 -17.83
N LEU A 205 -13.68 -0.16 -17.17
CA LEU A 205 -13.69 -1.13 -16.09
C LEU A 205 -14.54 -0.62 -14.92
N LEU A 206 -14.30 0.59 -14.46
CA LEU A 206 -15.06 1.20 -13.36
C LEU A 206 -16.56 1.30 -13.68
N LEU A 207 -16.91 1.74 -14.90
CA LEU A 207 -18.31 1.81 -15.35
C LEU A 207 -18.96 0.44 -15.43
N ALA A 208 -18.23 -0.59 -15.91
CA ALA A 208 -18.72 -1.97 -15.97
C ALA A 208 -19.04 -2.54 -14.58
N TYR A 209 -18.33 -2.08 -13.54
CA TYR A 209 -18.57 -2.45 -12.14
C TYR A 209 -19.47 -1.45 -11.40
N GLY A 210 -20.20 -0.59 -12.13
CA GLY A 210 -21.26 0.25 -11.59
C GLY A 210 -20.82 1.56 -10.96
N ALA A 211 -19.64 2.08 -11.32
CA ALA A 211 -19.24 3.42 -10.88
C ALA A 211 -20.28 4.46 -11.32
N ASN A 212 -20.62 5.37 -10.42
CA ASN A 212 -21.56 6.44 -10.71
C ASN A 212 -20.97 7.43 -11.71
N VAL A 213 -21.45 7.39 -12.95
CA VAL A 213 -21.00 8.26 -14.04
C VAL A 213 -21.30 9.75 -13.77
N ASN A 214 -22.32 10.03 -12.96
CA ASN A 214 -22.75 11.40 -12.59
C ASN A 214 -22.09 11.87 -11.27
N CYS A 215 -21.01 11.21 -10.82
CA CYS A 215 -20.29 11.63 -9.65
C CYS A 215 -19.60 12.98 -9.86
N PHE A 216 -19.42 13.71 -8.77
CA PHE A 216 -18.68 14.97 -8.71
C PHE A 216 -17.83 14.97 -7.42
N PHE A 217 -16.78 15.78 -7.41
CA PHE A 217 -16.04 15.98 -6.17
C PHE A 217 -16.89 16.79 -5.20
N THR A 218 -17.02 16.32 -3.99
CA THR A 218 -17.51 17.15 -2.88
C THR A 218 -16.47 18.23 -2.59
N VAL A 219 -16.95 19.46 -2.37
CA VAL A 219 -16.09 20.62 -2.11
C VAL A 219 -15.10 20.29 -0.99
N VAL A 220 -13.82 20.24 -1.33
CA VAL A 220 -12.74 20.28 -0.36
C VAL A 220 -12.22 21.71 -0.43
N SER A 221 -12.46 22.50 0.62
CA SER A 221 -12.05 23.91 0.75
C SER A 221 -12.45 24.80 -0.45
N ASP A 222 -13.55 25.50 -0.42
CA ASP A 222 -14.01 26.57 -1.34
C ASP A 222 -13.68 26.46 -2.86
N THR A 223 -13.08 25.37 -3.30
CA THR A 223 -12.79 25.08 -4.71
C THR A 223 -13.79 24.07 -5.25
N MET A 224 -14.53 24.47 -6.27
CA MET A 224 -15.39 23.58 -7.03
C MET A 224 -14.53 22.77 -7.98
N PHE A 225 -14.41 21.47 -7.74
CA PHE A 225 -13.73 20.56 -8.66
C PHE A 225 -14.62 20.27 -9.87
N PRO A 226 -14.03 20.16 -11.08
CA PRO A 226 -14.80 19.90 -12.28
C PRO A 226 -15.47 18.52 -12.23
N THR A 227 -16.58 18.39 -12.95
CA THR A 227 -17.25 17.12 -13.24
C THR A 227 -16.48 16.34 -14.31
N ALA A 228 -16.82 15.06 -14.51
CA ALA A 228 -16.24 14.24 -15.57
C ALA A 228 -16.30 14.93 -16.95
N LEU A 229 -17.41 15.63 -17.24
CA LEU A 229 -17.59 16.36 -18.50
C LEU A 229 -16.51 17.42 -18.73
N GLN A 230 -16.17 18.21 -17.71
CA GLN A 230 -15.19 19.29 -17.85
C GLN A 230 -13.78 18.75 -18.18
N TYR A 231 -13.45 17.57 -17.70
CA TYR A 231 -12.19 16.90 -18.07
C TYR A 231 -12.20 16.38 -19.51
N CYS A 232 -13.38 16.05 -20.06
CA CYS A 232 -13.54 15.44 -21.37
C CYS A 232 -13.87 16.41 -22.52
N LEU A 233 -13.96 17.71 -22.28
CA LEU A 233 -14.41 18.70 -23.29
C LEU A 233 -13.63 18.65 -24.62
N LYS A 234 -12.37 18.22 -24.57
CA LYS A 234 -11.50 18.07 -25.75
C LYS A 234 -11.35 16.62 -26.21
N ASP A 235 -11.99 15.68 -25.50
CA ASP A 235 -11.86 14.24 -25.73
C ASP A 235 -13.22 13.64 -26.11
N GLN A 236 -13.49 13.64 -27.42
CA GLN A 236 -14.77 13.13 -27.95
C GLN A 236 -15.00 11.63 -27.62
N SER A 237 -13.95 10.83 -27.57
CA SER A 237 -14.08 9.40 -27.31
C SER A 237 -14.45 9.14 -25.85
N MET A 238 -13.81 9.82 -24.92
CA MET A 238 -14.13 9.75 -23.50
C MET A 238 -15.56 10.29 -23.26
N LEU A 239 -15.90 11.43 -23.87
CA LEU A 239 -17.23 12.00 -23.75
C LEU A 239 -18.33 11.05 -24.24
N ARG A 240 -18.16 10.41 -25.42
CA ARG A 240 -19.09 9.42 -25.94
C ARG A 240 -19.25 8.24 -24.99
N MET A 241 -18.15 7.77 -24.41
CA MET A 241 -18.17 6.66 -23.44
C MET A 241 -18.99 7.03 -22.20
N LEU A 242 -18.82 8.21 -21.63
CA LEU A 242 -19.60 8.65 -20.46
C LEU A 242 -21.08 8.82 -20.82
N LEU A 243 -21.40 9.44 -21.95
CA LEU A 243 -22.80 9.62 -22.41
C LEU A 243 -23.49 8.28 -22.66
N SER A 244 -22.80 7.30 -23.28
CA SER A 244 -23.37 5.96 -23.51
C SER A 244 -23.60 5.17 -22.22
N ASN A 245 -22.98 5.56 -21.10
CA ASN A 245 -23.16 4.97 -19.78
C ASN A 245 -24.06 5.78 -18.84
N GLY A 246 -24.91 6.68 -19.40
CA GLY A 246 -25.94 7.38 -18.65
C GLY A 246 -25.48 8.69 -17.98
N TYR A 247 -24.41 9.29 -18.48
CA TYR A 247 -24.05 10.65 -18.04
C TYR A 247 -25.17 11.63 -18.48
N HIS A 248 -25.72 12.36 -17.51
CA HIS A 248 -26.75 13.39 -17.75
C HIS A 248 -26.16 14.78 -17.56
N GLY A 249 -26.21 15.61 -18.59
CA GLY A 249 -25.69 16.98 -18.56
C GLY A 249 -26.39 17.92 -17.56
N ASP A 250 -27.55 17.53 -17.04
CA ASP A 250 -28.37 18.34 -16.12
C ASP A 250 -27.73 18.54 -14.74
N SER A 251 -26.72 17.77 -14.39
CA SER A 251 -25.92 17.98 -13.17
C SER A 251 -25.12 19.29 -13.20
N LEU A 252 -25.04 19.96 -14.34
CA LEU A 252 -24.41 21.28 -14.52
C LEU A 252 -25.28 22.45 -14.04
N CYS A 253 -26.62 22.28 -13.93
CA CYS A 253 -27.53 23.36 -13.60
C CYS A 253 -27.61 23.76 -12.12
N VAL A 254 -26.93 23.03 -11.23
CA VAL A 254 -26.97 23.32 -9.78
C VAL A 254 -25.82 24.24 -9.33
N VAL A 255 -24.95 24.67 -10.25
CA VAL A 255 -23.68 25.35 -9.92
C VAL A 255 -23.44 26.62 -10.77
N LEU A 256 -24.50 27.20 -11.34
CA LEU A 256 -24.46 28.56 -11.91
C LEU A 256 -25.22 29.53 -11.06
#